data_02450efb7cbca0443ea81ec7efc11c5d
#
_entry.id   02450efb7cbca0443ea81ec7efc11c5d
#
_cell.length_a   1.000
_cell.length_b   1.000
_cell.length_c   1.000
_cell.angle_alpha   90.00
_cell.angle_beta   90.00
_cell.angle_gamma   90.00
#
_symmetry.space_group_name_H-M   'P 1'
#
loop_
_entity.id
_entity.type
_entity.pdbx_description
1 polymer ?
#
loop_
_entity_poly.entity_id
_entity_poly.type
_entity_poly.pdbx_seq_one_letter_code
_entity_poly.pdbx_strand_id
1 'polypeptide(L)'
;MKRTKLLLSLSLLLWVHPLVAAPQGANATEIVTIDAKATAKPFPHFWEEMFGSGRATLTLRDSYRRDMRAVKEITGFQYVRFHDILDDSAGVYSEDKDGNPIYNFSYVDQIYDGLLANGVRPYVELSFMPSKLAATPIVHQPFWYQPIVSPPKDWARWDDLIRHFAQHLIDRYGIEEVSHWYFEVWNEPNIDFWAGDPKQPTYYELYDHTARTLKEVSPRLRVGGPSTAQAAWVDSFIQHDVENKVPVDFISTHVYGNDTAANVFGTNEDIPRDRMVCRAAKKVHDEVLASARPQLPVIFSEYNASYANEPDVTDSIFMGPWLADTIRQCDGLVKMLSYWTFSDVFDEQGVIKKPFYGGFGLVAEGGVPKPSYNAFRLLHMLGTQRIPVNSDSVLATRRADGSLVLVVWNYSAPEQPGTPKEISLQFDGLKGKKHATIYSLDADHGNALAAYAAMGSPVDPTQKQYEELKAAANLPAPEVVRSLAGGKITLTLPAKALKLVVIR
;
A
#
# COMPACT_ATOMS: atom_id res chain seq x y z
N MET A 1 -50.63 -32.36 -69.36
CA MET A 1 -50.08 -33.46 -68.52
C MET A 1 -49.18 -32.84 -67.48
N LYS A 2 -49.65 -32.63 -66.25
CA LYS A 2 -48.88 -32.12 -65.10
C LYS A 2 -48.53 -33.29 -64.19
N ARG A 3 -47.22 -33.55 -63.95
CA ARG A 3 -46.74 -34.55 -63.00
C ARG A 3 -46.49 -33.86 -61.66
N THR A 4 -47.26 -34.20 -60.66
CA THR A 4 -47.15 -33.80 -59.25
C THR A 4 -46.05 -34.67 -58.60
N LYS A 5 -45.01 -34.05 -58.01
CA LYS A 5 -44.00 -34.74 -57.17
C LYS A 5 -44.42 -34.58 -55.70
N LEU A 6 -44.63 -35.71 -55.05
CA LEU A 6 -44.89 -35.82 -53.60
C LEU A 6 -43.56 -35.79 -52.88
N LEU A 7 -43.34 -34.78 -52.00
CA LEU A 7 -42.18 -34.72 -51.07
C LEU A 7 -42.61 -35.29 -49.74
N LEU A 8 -42.00 -36.43 -49.36
CA LEU A 8 -42.05 -36.97 -48.00
C LEU A 8 -41.06 -36.22 -47.11
N SER A 9 -41.57 -35.50 -46.10
CA SER A 9 -40.73 -34.89 -45.05
C SER A 9 -40.58 -35.90 -43.90
N LEU A 10 -39.33 -36.36 -43.68
CA LEU A 10 -38.94 -37.19 -42.55
C LEU A 10 -38.58 -36.28 -41.37
N SER A 11 -39.42 -36.26 -40.31
CA SER A 11 -39.17 -35.50 -39.09
C SER A 11 -38.31 -36.35 -38.18
N LEU A 12 -37.03 -35.96 -38.00
CA LEU A 12 -36.14 -36.51 -36.98
C LEU A 12 -36.46 -35.84 -35.63
N LEU A 13 -37.05 -36.58 -34.69
CA LEU A 13 -37.14 -36.16 -33.29
C LEU A 13 -35.75 -36.36 -32.63
N LEU A 14 -35.07 -35.27 -32.40
CA LEU A 14 -33.87 -35.22 -31.54
C LEU A 14 -34.34 -35.23 -30.06
N TRP A 15 -34.12 -36.33 -29.38
CA TRP A 15 -34.18 -36.41 -27.92
C TRP A 15 -33.03 -35.64 -27.30
N VAL A 16 -33.30 -34.42 -26.78
CA VAL A 16 -32.34 -33.66 -25.96
C VAL A 16 -32.45 -34.27 -24.55
N HIS A 17 -31.44 -35.06 -24.19
CA HIS A 17 -31.23 -35.44 -22.79
C HIS A 17 -30.68 -34.24 -22.04
N PRO A 18 -31.28 -33.81 -20.89
CA PRO A 18 -30.65 -32.81 -20.06
C PRO A 18 -29.34 -33.42 -19.52
N LEU A 19 -28.19 -32.78 -19.86
CA LEU A 19 -26.94 -33.03 -19.16
C LEU A 19 -27.16 -32.56 -17.72
N VAL A 20 -27.39 -33.53 -16.81
CA VAL A 20 -27.25 -33.27 -15.38
C VAL A 20 -25.74 -33.00 -15.14
N ALA A 21 -25.42 -31.74 -14.88
CA ALA A 21 -24.08 -31.38 -14.44
C ALA A 21 -23.77 -32.18 -13.19
N ALA A 22 -22.71 -32.97 -13.26
CA ALA A 22 -22.21 -33.66 -12.08
C ALA A 22 -21.93 -32.61 -10.99
N PRO A 23 -22.23 -32.89 -9.71
CA PRO A 23 -21.89 -31.98 -8.63
C PRO A 23 -20.38 -31.74 -8.67
N GLN A 24 -19.97 -30.46 -8.76
CA GLN A 24 -18.57 -30.09 -8.62
C GLN A 24 -18.10 -30.68 -7.31
N GLY A 25 -17.09 -31.55 -7.37
CA GLY A 25 -16.55 -32.23 -6.21
C GLY A 25 -16.23 -31.20 -5.13
N ALA A 26 -16.66 -31.47 -3.91
CA ALA A 26 -16.32 -30.65 -2.74
C ALA A 26 -14.80 -30.49 -2.72
N ASN A 27 -14.31 -29.24 -2.73
CA ASN A 27 -12.89 -28.97 -2.62
C ASN A 27 -12.37 -29.67 -1.37
N ALA A 28 -11.28 -30.43 -1.50
CA ALA A 28 -10.69 -31.13 -0.37
C ALA A 28 -10.33 -30.13 0.74
N THR A 29 -10.69 -30.47 1.99
CA THR A 29 -10.34 -29.65 3.16
C THR A 29 -8.82 -29.53 3.26
N GLU A 30 -8.30 -28.30 3.25
CA GLU A 30 -6.88 -28.05 3.54
C GLU A 30 -6.62 -28.27 5.04
N ILE A 31 -5.70 -29.17 5.36
CA ILE A 31 -5.29 -29.45 6.74
C ILE A 31 -4.00 -28.69 7.02
N VAL A 32 -4.02 -27.81 8.01
CA VAL A 32 -2.87 -27.00 8.41
C VAL A 32 -2.53 -27.27 9.87
N THR A 33 -1.33 -27.83 10.10
CA THR A 33 -0.82 -28.12 11.44
C THR A 33 -0.01 -26.94 11.96
N ILE A 34 -0.30 -26.50 13.17
CA ILE A 34 0.37 -25.42 13.89
C ILE A 34 1.01 -25.99 15.16
N ASP A 35 2.34 -26.07 15.22
CA ASP A 35 3.03 -26.40 16.46
C ASP A 35 3.08 -25.17 17.36
N ALA A 36 2.26 -25.16 18.41
CA ALA A 36 2.19 -24.09 19.39
C ALA A 36 3.52 -23.86 20.16
N LYS A 37 4.47 -24.78 20.07
CA LYS A 37 5.80 -24.72 20.72
C LYS A 37 6.94 -24.47 19.73
N ALA A 38 6.66 -24.40 18.42
CA ALA A 38 7.68 -24.14 17.42
C ALA A 38 8.48 -22.89 17.73
N THR A 39 9.78 -22.94 17.40
CA THR A 39 10.64 -21.76 17.46
C THR A 39 10.11 -20.70 16.52
N ALA A 40 9.70 -19.57 17.09
CA ALA A 40 9.19 -18.44 16.33
C ALA A 40 10.33 -17.51 15.92
N LYS A 41 10.12 -16.76 14.82
CA LYS A 41 11.03 -15.71 14.35
C LYS A 41 10.42 -14.33 14.66
N PRO A 42 11.23 -13.29 14.87
CA PRO A 42 10.73 -11.90 14.96
C PRO A 42 9.87 -11.59 13.71
N PHE A 43 8.76 -10.94 13.95
CA PHE A 43 7.80 -10.54 12.93
C PHE A 43 7.40 -9.08 13.18
N PRO A 44 8.23 -8.12 12.72
CA PRO A 44 7.88 -6.70 12.83
C PRO A 44 6.68 -6.41 11.93
N HIS A 45 5.85 -5.47 12.36
CA HIS A 45 4.65 -5.06 11.61
C HIS A 45 5.02 -4.06 10.50
N PHE A 46 5.93 -4.44 9.61
CA PHE A 46 6.52 -3.61 8.56
C PHE A 46 5.50 -3.03 7.57
N TRP A 47 4.27 -3.56 7.53
CA TRP A 47 3.21 -3.17 6.59
C TRP A 47 2.31 -2.03 7.10
N GLU A 48 2.46 -1.60 8.34
CA GLU A 48 1.60 -0.61 8.98
C GLU A 48 2.35 0.55 9.65
N GLU A 49 3.69 0.58 9.52
CA GLU A 49 4.50 1.69 10.04
C GLU A 49 4.31 2.96 9.23
N MET A 50 4.11 2.83 7.90
CA MET A 50 4.01 3.95 6.97
C MET A 50 2.84 3.77 6.00
N PHE A 51 2.19 4.89 5.68
CA PHE A 51 1.18 4.96 4.63
C PHE A 51 1.45 6.13 3.71
N GLY A 52 1.10 5.96 2.43
CA GLY A 52 1.06 7.04 1.46
C GLY A 52 -0.21 7.89 1.60
N SER A 53 -0.17 9.04 0.98
CA SER A 53 -1.33 9.93 0.79
C SER A 53 -1.12 10.80 -0.45
N GLY A 54 -2.09 11.62 -0.81
CA GLY A 54 -1.98 12.55 -1.92
C GLY A 54 -0.91 13.62 -1.70
N ARG A 55 -1.19 14.88 -2.01
CA ARG A 55 -0.20 15.95 -1.87
C ARG A 55 -0.23 16.67 -0.51
N ALA A 56 0.85 17.40 -0.22
CA ALA A 56 1.11 18.07 1.04
C ALA A 56 -0.07 18.94 1.55
N THR A 57 -0.69 19.75 0.69
CA THR A 57 -1.78 20.67 1.06
C THR A 57 -3.08 19.97 1.47
N LEU A 58 -3.28 18.69 1.10
CA LEU A 58 -4.42 17.91 1.57
C LEU A 58 -4.38 17.67 3.08
N THR A 59 -3.20 17.65 3.70
CA THR A 59 -3.01 17.47 5.15
C THR A 59 -3.69 18.58 5.97
N LEU A 60 -3.96 19.74 5.35
CA LEU A 60 -4.63 20.87 5.97
C LEU A 60 -6.16 20.69 6.06
N ARG A 61 -6.72 19.70 5.33
CA ARG A 61 -8.16 19.40 5.36
C ARG A 61 -8.53 18.65 6.64
N ASP A 62 -9.66 19.00 7.24
CA ASP A 62 -10.18 18.29 8.42
C ASP A 62 -10.50 16.81 8.11
N SER A 63 -11.04 16.53 6.92
CA SER A 63 -11.30 15.16 6.46
C SER A 63 -10.04 14.30 6.43
N TYR A 64 -8.91 14.83 5.95
CA TYR A 64 -7.62 14.13 5.96
C TYR A 64 -7.18 13.77 7.38
N ARG A 65 -7.23 14.74 8.30
CA ARG A 65 -6.83 14.55 9.70
C ARG A 65 -7.75 13.59 10.45
N ARG A 66 -9.06 13.61 10.13
CA ARG A 66 -10.04 12.65 10.66
C ARG A 66 -9.70 11.23 10.21
N ASP A 67 -9.46 11.01 8.93
CA ASP A 67 -9.16 9.71 8.38
C ASP A 67 -7.81 9.18 8.88
N MET A 68 -6.80 10.06 9.01
CA MET A 68 -5.51 9.72 9.62
C MET A 68 -5.66 9.21 11.05
N ARG A 69 -6.47 9.89 11.89
CA ARG A 69 -6.77 9.43 13.25
C ARG A 69 -7.46 8.06 13.24
N ALA A 70 -8.44 7.87 12.37
CA ALA A 70 -9.17 6.61 12.25
C ALA A 70 -8.25 5.44 11.86
N VAL A 71 -7.32 5.65 10.92
CA VAL A 71 -6.35 4.61 10.52
C VAL A 71 -5.33 4.37 11.64
N LYS A 72 -4.90 5.41 12.35
CA LYS A 72 -3.98 5.27 13.47
C LYS A 72 -4.57 4.49 14.67
N GLU A 73 -5.89 4.56 14.87
CA GLU A 73 -6.57 3.78 15.92
C GLU A 73 -6.52 2.27 15.68
N ILE A 74 -6.34 1.84 14.45
CA ILE A 74 -6.40 0.42 14.06
C ILE A 74 -5.07 -0.14 13.53
N THR A 75 -4.01 0.67 13.49
CA THR A 75 -2.69 0.29 12.97
C THR A 75 -1.56 0.90 13.78
N GLY A 76 -0.34 0.44 13.51
CA GLY A 76 0.91 1.03 14.02
C GLY A 76 1.38 2.27 13.25
N PHE A 77 0.51 3.03 12.62
CA PHE A 77 0.80 4.18 11.75
C PHE A 77 1.74 5.19 12.42
N GLN A 78 2.95 5.33 11.91
CA GLN A 78 4.00 6.20 12.45
C GLN A 78 4.48 7.24 11.45
N TYR A 79 4.48 6.93 10.15
CA TYR A 79 5.00 7.80 9.10
C TYR A 79 3.98 7.98 7.97
N VAL A 80 3.84 9.21 7.48
CA VAL A 80 3.08 9.49 6.26
C VAL A 80 3.97 10.09 5.19
N ARG A 81 3.85 9.57 3.97
CA ARG A 81 4.46 10.09 2.75
C ARG A 81 3.41 10.78 1.89
N PHE A 82 3.75 11.90 1.32
CA PHE A 82 2.93 12.65 0.37
C PHE A 82 3.83 13.43 -0.59
N HIS A 83 3.29 13.75 -1.75
CA HIS A 83 3.95 14.56 -2.76
C HIS A 83 3.92 16.05 -2.42
N ASP A 84 4.75 16.85 -3.09
CA ASP A 84 4.45 18.28 -3.32
C ASP A 84 4.82 19.23 -2.18
N ILE A 85 5.71 18.82 -1.26
CA ILE A 85 6.09 19.72 -0.16
C ILE A 85 6.91 20.94 -0.61
N LEU A 86 7.58 20.85 -1.78
CA LEU A 86 8.38 21.94 -2.33
C LEU A 86 7.66 22.71 -3.45
N ASP A 87 6.50 22.24 -3.90
CA ASP A 87 5.70 22.88 -4.94
C ASP A 87 5.17 24.28 -4.52
N ASP A 88 4.84 25.09 -5.51
CA ASP A 88 4.32 26.44 -5.28
C ASP A 88 3.06 26.47 -4.40
N SER A 89 2.28 25.39 -4.35
CA SER A 89 1.10 25.27 -3.47
C SER A 89 1.45 25.26 -1.98
N ALA A 90 2.65 24.81 -1.61
CA ALA A 90 3.21 24.88 -0.26
C ALA A 90 3.96 26.21 -0.02
N GLY A 91 4.32 26.93 -1.09
CA GLY A 91 4.86 28.27 -1.08
C GLY A 91 6.26 28.39 -0.50
N VAL A 92 7.06 27.33 -0.52
CA VAL A 92 8.38 27.27 0.14
C VAL A 92 9.44 28.17 -0.50
N TYR A 93 9.31 28.42 -1.81
CA TYR A 93 10.28 29.19 -2.59
C TYR A 93 9.59 30.20 -3.51
N SER A 94 10.06 31.42 -3.48
CA SER A 94 9.74 32.48 -4.46
C SER A 94 10.93 33.37 -4.69
N GLU A 95 10.82 34.32 -5.61
CA GLU A 95 11.86 35.32 -5.87
C GLU A 95 11.28 36.72 -5.80
N ASP A 96 12.07 37.68 -5.28
CA ASP A 96 11.72 39.10 -5.32
C ASP A 96 11.87 39.66 -6.75
N LYS A 97 11.58 40.98 -6.92
CA LYS A 97 11.71 41.65 -8.22
C LYS A 97 13.13 41.69 -8.79
N ASP A 98 14.14 41.51 -7.95
CA ASP A 98 15.54 41.51 -8.32
C ASP A 98 16.09 40.07 -8.49
N GLY A 99 15.23 39.06 -8.33
CA GLY A 99 15.55 37.66 -8.49
C GLY A 99 16.21 37.02 -7.27
N ASN A 100 16.15 37.68 -6.10
CA ASN A 100 16.67 37.09 -4.87
C ASN A 100 15.67 36.08 -4.29
N PRO A 101 16.14 34.94 -3.73
CA PRO A 101 15.27 33.94 -3.16
C PRO A 101 14.54 34.43 -1.91
N ILE A 102 13.27 34.06 -1.80
CA ILE A 102 12.44 34.26 -0.63
C ILE A 102 11.93 32.89 -0.18
N TYR A 103 12.25 32.51 1.06
CA TYR A 103 11.79 31.26 1.68
C TYR A 103 10.62 31.52 2.62
N ASN A 104 9.59 30.68 2.54
CA ASN A 104 8.43 30.77 3.42
C ASN A 104 7.97 29.35 3.82
N PHE A 105 8.10 29.02 5.08
CA PHE A 105 7.77 27.70 5.59
C PHE A 105 6.42 27.67 6.37
N SER A 106 5.59 28.70 6.26
CA SER A 106 4.36 28.79 7.06
C SER A 106 3.36 27.65 6.79
N TYR A 107 3.27 27.16 5.55
CA TYR A 107 2.46 25.99 5.23
C TYR A 107 3.15 24.67 5.62
N VAL A 108 4.45 24.57 5.43
CA VAL A 108 5.25 23.42 5.92
C VAL A 108 5.04 23.23 7.42
N ASP A 109 5.08 24.33 8.19
CA ASP A 109 4.82 24.30 9.63
C ASP A 109 3.42 23.79 9.96
N GLN A 110 2.38 24.31 9.31
CA GLN A 110 1.00 23.87 9.56
C GLN A 110 0.77 22.40 9.18
N ILE A 111 1.45 21.93 8.13
CA ILE A 111 1.41 20.56 7.66
C ILE A 111 2.05 19.65 8.71
N TYR A 112 3.31 19.90 9.07
CA TYR A 112 4.06 19.00 9.95
C TYR A 112 3.62 19.12 11.41
N ASP A 113 3.25 20.32 11.90
CA ASP A 113 2.61 20.48 13.22
C ASP A 113 1.32 19.64 13.30
N GLY A 114 0.52 19.66 12.22
CA GLY A 114 -0.72 18.88 12.16
C GLY A 114 -0.48 17.36 12.18
N LEU A 115 0.59 16.87 11.53
CA LEU A 115 0.97 15.46 11.58
C LEU A 115 1.46 15.07 12.97
N LEU A 116 2.42 15.82 13.53
CA LEU A 116 3.00 15.55 14.85
C LEU A 116 1.96 15.63 15.98
N ALA A 117 1.02 16.59 15.90
CA ALA A 117 -0.10 16.69 16.84
C ALA A 117 -1.00 15.44 16.82
N ASN A 118 -1.03 14.68 15.73
CA ASN A 118 -1.72 13.41 15.62
C ASN A 118 -0.80 12.20 15.84
N GLY A 119 0.45 12.42 16.28
CA GLY A 119 1.44 11.37 16.57
C GLY A 119 1.92 10.62 15.32
N VAL A 120 1.93 11.28 14.15
CA VAL A 120 2.44 10.76 12.89
C VAL A 120 3.60 11.64 12.46
N ARG A 121 4.72 11.05 12.03
CA ARG A 121 5.90 11.74 11.52
C ARG A 121 5.85 11.86 10.01
N PRO A 122 6.41 12.92 9.42
CA PRO A 122 6.60 12.97 7.99
C PRO A 122 7.68 11.96 7.54
N TYR A 123 7.40 11.28 6.43
CA TYR A 123 8.38 10.71 5.53
C TYR A 123 8.49 11.70 4.37
N VAL A 124 9.54 12.52 4.40
CA VAL A 124 9.64 13.73 3.59
C VAL A 124 10.06 13.35 2.17
N GLU A 125 9.15 13.44 1.21
CA GLU A 125 9.45 13.38 -0.21
C GLU A 125 9.79 14.78 -0.69
N LEU A 126 11.03 15.01 -1.12
CA LEU A 126 11.51 16.31 -1.59
C LEU A 126 11.10 16.54 -3.05
N SER A 127 9.85 16.89 -3.28
CA SER A 127 9.19 17.16 -4.57
C SER A 127 8.10 18.24 -4.41
N PHE A 128 7.53 18.80 -5.48
CA PHE A 128 8.05 18.89 -6.82
C PHE A 128 8.81 20.22 -7.00
N MET A 129 9.19 20.58 -8.25
CA MET A 129 10.04 21.74 -8.47
C MET A 129 9.26 23.06 -8.34
N PRO A 130 9.67 24.01 -7.48
CA PRO A 130 9.08 25.34 -7.46
C PRO A 130 9.21 26.02 -8.82
N SER A 131 8.17 26.71 -9.30
CA SER A 131 8.14 27.29 -10.65
C SER A 131 9.26 28.29 -10.91
N LYS A 132 9.64 29.06 -9.89
CA LYS A 132 10.74 30.03 -9.99
C LYS A 132 12.11 29.38 -10.03
N LEU A 133 12.25 28.15 -9.56
CA LEU A 133 13.50 27.40 -9.57
C LEU A 133 13.64 26.47 -10.78
N ALA A 134 12.53 26.11 -11.42
CA ALA A 134 12.50 25.20 -12.56
C ALA A 134 13.30 25.71 -13.77
N ALA A 135 14.05 24.83 -14.43
CA ALA A 135 14.72 25.17 -15.70
C ALA A 135 13.70 25.43 -16.80
N THR A 136 12.58 24.68 -16.80
CA THR A 136 11.47 24.84 -17.73
C THR A 136 10.15 24.52 -17.01
N PRO A 137 8.99 25.06 -17.43
CA PRO A 137 7.70 24.76 -16.82
C PRO A 137 7.11 23.44 -17.36
N ILE A 138 7.90 22.37 -17.40
CA ILE A 138 7.47 21.09 -17.99
C ILE A 138 6.66 20.29 -16.96
N VAL A 139 5.46 19.85 -17.41
CA VAL A 139 4.54 18.98 -16.70
C VAL A 139 4.26 17.78 -17.62
N HIS A 140 4.86 16.63 -17.34
CA HIS A 140 4.67 15.42 -18.16
C HIS A 140 3.76 14.38 -17.51
N GLN A 141 3.71 14.36 -16.18
CA GLN A 141 2.92 13.41 -15.41
C GLN A 141 1.40 13.75 -15.47
N PRO A 142 0.52 12.78 -15.18
CA PRO A 142 -0.92 12.93 -15.38
C PRO A 142 -1.68 13.61 -14.23
N PHE A 143 -1.01 14.10 -13.19
CA PHE A 143 -1.70 14.67 -12.02
C PHE A 143 -2.48 15.95 -12.38
N TRP A 144 -3.71 16.02 -11.91
CA TRP A 144 -4.63 17.12 -12.19
C TRP A 144 -4.08 18.49 -11.78
N TYR A 145 -3.34 18.57 -10.69
CA TYR A 145 -2.76 19.82 -10.18
C TYR A 145 -1.44 20.20 -10.88
N GLN A 146 -0.97 19.38 -11.83
CA GLN A 146 0.11 19.67 -12.77
C GLN A 146 1.40 20.21 -12.15
N PRO A 147 2.04 19.49 -11.22
CA PRO A 147 3.31 19.92 -10.65
C PRO A 147 4.42 19.93 -11.70
N ILE A 148 5.41 20.81 -11.52
CA ILE A 148 6.55 20.93 -12.44
C ILE A 148 7.59 19.85 -12.12
N VAL A 149 7.99 19.10 -13.14
CA VAL A 149 8.92 17.96 -13.03
C VAL A 149 10.28 18.23 -13.70
N SER A 150 10.59 19.49 -13.94
CA SER A 150 11.86 19.95 -14.53
C SER A 150 13.00 19.88 -13.51
N PRO A 151 14.26 19.69 -13.96
CA PRO A 151 15.44 20.01 -13.15
C PRO A 151 15.45 21.47 -12.70
N PRO A 152 16.21 21.82 -11.66
CA PRO A 152 16.42 23.22 -11.29
C PRO A 152 17.21 23.95 -12.38
N LYS A 153 16.95 25.25 -12.56
CA LYS A 153 17.71 26.12 -13.46
C LYS A 153 19.10 26.48 -12.91
N ASP A 154 19.29 26.29 -11.61
CA ASP A 154 20.51 26.67 -10.87
C ASP A 154 20.67 25.73 -9.67
N TRP A 155 21.68 24.90 -9.70
CA TRP A 155 21.96 23.91 -8.66
C TRP A 155 22.32 24.55 -7.31
N ALA A 156 23.05 25.68 -7.31
CA ALA A 156 23.38 26.38 -6.08
C ALA A 156 22.14 26.90 -5.36
N ARG A 157 21.11 27.32 -6.11
CA ARG A 157 19.83 27.74 -5.55
C ARG A 157 18.98 26.55 -5.06
N TRP A 158 19.09 25.39 -5.72
CA TRP A 158 18.50 24.15 -5.22
C TRP A 158 19.14 23.77 -3.88
N ASP A 159 20.46 23.74 -3.80
CA ASP A 159 21.18 23.45 -2.56
C ASP A 159 20.79 24.41 -1.45
N ASP A 160 20.62 25.68 -1.78
CA ASP A 160 20.25 26.73 -0.83
C ASP A 160 18.80 26.52 -0.32
N LEU A 161 17.87 26.15 -1.20
CA LEU A 161 16.50 25.76 -0.80
C LEU A 161 16.52 24.57 0.15
N ILE A 162 17.21 23.49 -0.20
CA ILE A 162 17.30 22.28 0.64
C ILE A 162 17.94 22.58 1.98
N ARG A 163 18.99 23.42 2.01
CA ARG A 163 19.67 23.84 3.25
C ARG A 163 18.72 24.63 4.16
N HIS A 164 18.02 25.63 3.63
CA HIS A 164 17.08 26.42 4.39
C HIS A 164 15.89 25.59 4.90
N PHE A 165 15.36 24.70 4.06
CA PHE A 165 14.29 23.78 4.45
C PHE A 165 14.73 22.87 5.60
N ALA A 166 15.85 22.18 5.46
CA ALA A 166 16.33 21.25 6.48
C ALA A 166 16.71 21.98 7.79
N GLN A 167 17.37 23.15 7.69
CA GLN A 167 17.72 23.95 8.87
C GLN A 167 16.46 24.45 9.59
N HIS A 168 15.46 24.93 8.85
CA HIS A 168 14.16 25.34 9.42
C HIS A 168 13.49 24.22 10.21
N LEU A 169 13.49 22.98 9.65
CA LEU A 169 12.91 21.83 10.36
C LEU A 169 13.67 21.53 11.66
N ILE A 170 15.01 21.62 11.65
CA ILE A 170 15.82 21.41 12.85
C ILE A 170 15.57 22.53 13.87
N ASP A 171 15.51 23.78 13.44
CA ASP A 171 15.27 24.93 14.33
C ASP A 171 13.90 24.86 15.00
N ARG A 172 12.90 24.37 14.26
CA ARG A 172 11.51 24.27 14.76
C ARG A 172 11.27 23.06 15.64
N TYR A 173 11.72 21.86 15.20
CA TYR A 173 11.36 20.58 15.84
C TYR A 173 12.49 19.97 16.66
N GLY A 174 13.70 20.51 16.53
CA GLY A 174 14.90 19.96 17.13
C GLY A 174 15.48 18.76 16.37
N ILE A 175 16.81 18.65 16.38
CA ILE A 175 17.51 17.55 15.66
C ILE A 175 17.15 16.18 16.22
N GLU A 176 16.77 16.07 17.51
CA GLU A 176 16.37 14.79 18.09
C GLU A 176 15.10 14.24 17.41
N GLU A 177 14.11 15.09 17.13
CA GLU A 177 12.89 14.68 16.41
C GLU A 177 13.16 14.47 14.92
N VAL A 178 13.82 15.45 14.25
CA VAL A 178 14.03 15.41 12.79
C VAL A 178 14.95 14.26 12.37
N SER A 179 15.86 13.80 13.22
CA SER A 179 16.71 12.63 12.94
C SER A 179 15.93 11.31 12.85
N HIS A 180 14.66 11.29 13.31
CA HIS A 180 13.77 10.14 13.11
C HIS A 180 13.03 10.18 11.77
N TRP A 181 13.04 11.30 11.07
CA TRP A 181 12.39 11.43 9.78
C TRP A 181 13.24 10.82 8.68
N TYR A 182 12.61 10.52 7.54
CA TYR A 182 13.27 10.08 6.31
C TYR A 182 13.15 11.20 5.29
N PHE A 183 14.22 11.43 4.50
CA PHE A 183 14.23 12.38 3.40
C PHE A 183 14.44 11.61 2.11
N GLU A 184 13.39 11.44 1.35
CA GLU A 184 13.38 10.78 0.06
C GLU A 184 13.53 11.82 -1.04
N VAL A 185 14.42 11.57 -1.98
CA VAL A 185 14.69 12.54 -3.04
C VAL A 185 13.80 12.25 -4.23
N TRP A 186 12.81 13.12 -4.45
CA TRP A 186 11.90 13.10 -5.59
C TRP A 186 10.85 11.97 -5.55
N ASN A 187 10.08 11.86 -6.67
CA ASN A 187 9.10 10.81 -6.94
C ASN A 187 9.23 10.29 -8.37
N GLU A 188 9.41 8.97 -8.53
CA GLU A 188 9.37 8.21 -9.78
C GLU A 188 10.14 8.83 -10.96
N PRO A 189 11.44 9.17 -10.79
CA PRO A 189 12.20 9.87 -11.81
C PRO A 189 12.48 9.04 -13.06
N ASN A 190 12.22 7.74 -13.03
CA ASN A 190 12.39 6.84 -14.17
C ASN A 190 11.24 6.90 -15.19
N ILE A 191 10.11 7.48 -14.81
CA ILE A 191 8.95 7.68 -15.71
C ILE A 191 8.67 9.17 -15.93
N ASP A 192 7.42 9.58 -16.15
CA ASP A 192 7.09 10.94 -16.56
C ASP A 192 7.05 11.98 -15.42
N PHE A 193 7.50 11.59 -14.23
CA PHE A 193 7.69 12.51 -13.11
C PHE A 193 9.07 13.19 -13.07
N TRP A 194 9.88 13.01 -14.11
CA TRP A 194 11.17 13.70 -14.26
C TRP A 194 11.43 14.04 -15.71
N ALA A 195 11.73 15.31 -15.99
CA ALA A 195 11.98 15.84 -17.31
C ALA A 195 13.48 16.07 -17.61
N GLY A 196 14.38 15.69 -16.71
CA GLY A 196 15.80 15.70 -16.99
C GLY A 196 16.17 14.75 -18.13
N ASP A 197 17.05 15.15 -19.02
CA ASP A 197 17.50 14.36 -20.17
C ASP A 197 19.03 14.35 -20.27
N PRO A 198 19.68 13.16 -20.18
CA PRO A 198 19.11 11.83 -19.93
C PRO A 198 18.49 11.69 -18.54
N LYS A 199 17.39 10.96 -18.38
CA LYS A 199 16.63 10.88 -17.10
C LYS A 199 17.51 10.44 -15.91
N GLN A 200 18.15 9.30 -16.00
CA GLN A 200 18.89 8.72 -14.88
C GLN A 200 20.11 9.56 -14.45
N PRO A 201 21.02 10.00 -15.34
CA PRO A 201 22.14 10.85 -14.94
C PRO A 201 21.71 12.18 -14.32
N THR A 202 20.69 12.85 -14.88
CA THR A 202 20.23 14.14 -14.34
C THR A 202 19.49 13.99 -13.03
N TYR A 203 18.81 12.84 -12.80
CA TYR A 203 18.25 12.53 -11.49
C TYR A 203 19.36 12.24 -10.46
N TYR A 204 20.42 11.52 -10.84
CA TYR A 204 21.53 11.28 -9.94
C TYR A 204 22.23 12.61 -9.56
N GLU A 205 22.32 13.56 -10.46
CA GLU A 205 22.79 14.91 -10.13
C GLU A 205 21.90 15.60 -9.08
N LEU A 206 20.56 15.51 -9.24
CA LEU A 206 19.61 16.01 -8.23
C LEU A 206 19.81 15.33 -6.88
N TYR A 207 19.95 14.02 -6.88
CA TYR A 207 20.18 13.24 -5.66
C TYR A 207 21.48 13.66 -4.97
N ASP A 208 22.58 13.75 -5.71
CA ASP A 208 23.90 14.11 -5.21
C ASP A 208 23.89 15.47 -4.50
N HIS A 209 23.32 16.48 -5.15
CA HIS A 209 23.15 17.81 -4.59
C HIS A 209 22.33 17.78 -3.30
N THR A 210 21.18 17.13 -3.35
CA THR A 210 20.26 17.05 -2.23
C THR A 210 20.87 16.30 -1.04
N ALA A 211 21.45 15.12 -1.28
CA ALA A 211 21.99 14.28 -0.23
C ALA A 211 23.20 14.92 0.46
N ARG A 212 24.10 15.53 -0.31
CA ARG A 212 25.27 16.26 0.25
C ARG A 212 24.82 17.44 1.09
N THR A 213 23.89 18.25 0.58
CA THR A 213 23.36 19.41 1.29
C THR A 213 22.67 19.03 2.60
N LEU A 214 21.84 17.99 2.61
CA LEU A 214 21.22 17.48 3.85
C LEU A 214 22.28 17.05 4.88
N LYS A 215 23.32 16.35 4.44
CA LYS A 215 24.41 15.91 5.34
C LYS A 215 25.34 17.04 5.80
N GLU A 216 25.47 18.11 5.02
CA GLU A 216 26.14 19.36 5.46
C GLU A 216 25.36 20.04 6.59
N VAL A 217 24.03 20.08 6.50
CA VAL A 217 23.17 20.62 7.58
C VAL A 217 23.28 19.76 8.82
N SER A 218 23.12 18.44 8.70
CA SER A 218 23.37 17.52 9.80
C SER A 218 23.62 16.09 9.32
N PRO A 219 24.69 15.43 9.76
CA PRO A 219 24.94 14.02 9.43
C PRO A 219 23.88 13.06 9.99
N ARG A 220 23.03 13.54 10.91
CA ARG A 220 21.94 12.76 11.50
C ARG A 220 20.67 12.70 10.63
N LEU A 221 20.55 13.53 9.59
CA LEU A 221 19.44 13.46 8.65
C LEU A 221 19.58 12.22 7.78
N ARG A 222 18.50 11.44 7.65
CA ARG A 222 18.48 10.20 6.87
C ARG A 222 17.98 10.48 5.46
N VAL A 223 18.85 10.32 4.45
CA VAL A 223 18.52 10.54 3.04
C VAL A 223 18.58 9.26 2.24
N GLY A 224 17.67 9.09 1.27
CA GLY A 224 17.63 7.92 0.40
C GLY A 224 16.83 8.13 -0.88
N GLY A 225 16.84 7.11 -1.70
CA GLY A 225 16.22 6.99 -3.00
C GLY A 225 16.43 5.58 -3.57
N PRO A 226 16.30 5.38 -4.90
CA PRO A 226 16.00 6.37 -5.95
C PRO A 226 14.52 6.72 -6.12
N SER A 227 13.60 6.23 -5.27
CA SER A 227 12.16 6.51 -5.33
C SER A 227 11.51 6.20 -6.70
N THR A 228 12.00 5.18 -7.38
CA THR A 228 11.60 4.83 -8.73
C THR A 228 10.32 4.01 -8.78
N ALA A 229 9.52 4.19 -9.83
CA ALA A 229 8.48 3.24 -10.19
C ALA A 229 9.07 1.88 -10.57
N GLN A 230 8.31 0.80 -10.33
CA GLN A 230 8.57 -0.53 -10.90
C GLN A 230 9.89 -1.16 -10.44
N ALA A 231 10.33 -0.84 -9.22
CA ALA A 231 11.56 -1.38 -8.61
C ALA A 231 12.80 -1.21 -9.53
N ALA A 232 12.89 -0.06 -10.22
CA ALA A 232 13.94 0.23 -11.19
C ALA A 232 15.17 0.88 -10.54
N TRP A 233 16.32 0.82 -11.22
CA TRP A 233 17.57 1.54 -10.95
C TRP A 233 18.28 1.26 -9.61
N VAL A 234 17.82 0.33 -8.79
CA VAL A 234 18.35 0.16 -7.43
C VAL A 234 19.83 -0.21 -7.43
N ASP A 235 20.23 -1.18 -8.25
CA ASP A 235 21.62 -1.63 -8.38
C ASP A 235 22.53 -0.51 -8.90
N SER A 236 22.14 0.16 -10.00
CA SER A 236 22.91 1.26 -10.59
C SER A 236 22.95 2.50 -9.71
N PHE A 237 21.90 2.76 -8.91
CA PHE A 237 21.88 3.83 -7.93
C PHE A 237 22.91 3.60 -6.82
N ILE A 238 22.94 2.38 -6.24
CA ILE A 238 23.93 2.04 -5.22
C ILE A 238 25.35 2.08 -5.79
N GLN A 239 25.54 1.62 -7.03
CA GLN A 239 26.84 1.71 -7.70
C GLN A 239 27.27 3.17 -7.85
N HIS A 240 26.39 4.06 -8.34
CA HIS A 240 26.65 5.49 -8.46
C HIS A 240 27.06 6.13 -7.12
N ASP A 241 26.30 5.84 -6.06
CA ASP A 241 26.56 6.40 -4.73
C ASP A 241 27.93 5.98 -4.17
N VAL A 242 28.32 4.74 -4.41
CA VAL A 242 29.61 4.19 -3.98
C VAL A 242 30.77 4.85 -4.77
N GLU A 243 30.64 4.90 -6.10
CA GLU A 243 31.66 5.46 -7.00
C GLU A 243 31.89 6.96 -6.74
N ASN A 244 30.82 7.71 -6.52
CA ASN A 244 30.85 9.16 -6.31
C ASN A 244 30.88 9.58 -4.83
N LYS A 245 30.89 8.60 -3.89
CA LYS A 245 30.87 8.82 -2.44
C LYS A 245 29.72 9.72 -1.99
N VAL A 246 28.53 9.43 -2.51
CA VAL A 246 27.31 10.13 -2.16
C VAL A 246 26.69 9.48 -0.91
N PRO A 247 26.16 10.24 0.04
CA PRO A 247 25.49 9.69 1.19
C PRO A 247 24.18 8.99 0.81
N VAL A 248 23.96 7.78 1.33
CA VAL A 248 22.70 7.05 1.26
C VAL A 248 22.46 6.29 2.57
N ASP A 249 21.30 6.44 3.17
CA ASP A 249 20.93 5.79 4.45
C ASP A 249 19.87 4.72 4.28
N PHE A 250 19.10 4.73 3.18
CA PHE A 250 18.10 3.73 2.84
C PHE A 250 17.86 3.69 1.33
N ILE A 251 17.36 2.56 0.87
CA ILE A 251 16.86 2.40 -0.50
C ILE A 251 15.34 2.53 -0.47
N SER A 252 14.78 3.32 -1.40
CA SER A 252 13.33 3.41 -1.61
C SER A 252 12.96 3.22 -3.07
N THR A 253 11.80 2.58 -3.30
CA THR A 253 11.24 2.34 -4.62
C THR A 253 9.76 1.97 -4.50
N HIS A 254 9.06 1.85 -5.64
CA HIS A 254 7.63 1.55 -5.72
C HIS A 254 7.35 0.29 -6.53
N VAL A 255 6.21 -0.35 -6.25
CA VAL A 255 5.68 -1.44 -7.07
C VAL A 255 4.18 -1.62 -6.83
N TYR A 256 3.45 -1.93 -7.88
CA TYR A 256 2.03 -2.22 -7.81
C TYR A 256 1.71 -3.64 -8.30
N GLY A 257 0.65 -4.23 -7.78
CA GLY A 257 0.27 -5.60 -8.13
C GLY A 257 -0.08 -5.78 -9.61
N ASN A 258 -0.46 -4.71 -10.29
CA ASN A 258 -0.74 -4.69 -11.73
C ASN A 258 0.41 -4.14 -12.60
N ASP A 259 1.61 -3.97 -12.04
CA ASP A 259 2.81 -3.74 -12.84
C ASP A 259 3.09 -4.93 -13.76
N THR A 260 3.82 -4.69 -14.85
CA THR A 260 4.17 -5.74 -15.80
C THR A 260 5.53 -6.36 -15.50
N ALA A 261 5.68 -7.66 -15.76
CA ALA A 261 6.97 -8.32 -15.63
C ALA A 261 8.03 -7.71 -16.57
N ALA A 262 7.62 -7.18 -17.70
CA ALA A 262 8.52 -6.49 -18.63
C ALA A 262 9.17 -5.26 -17.97
N ASN A 263 8.37 -4.47 -17.26
CA ASN A 263 8.86 -3.24 -16.62
C ASN A 263 9.68 -3.52 -15.35
N VAL A 264 9.24 -4.50 -14.53
CA VAL A 264 9.89 -4.80 -13.24
C VAL A 264 11.11 -5.71 -13.39
N PHE A 265 11.04 -6.71 -14.29
CA PHE A 265 12.04 -7.79 -14.41
C PHE A 265 12.70 -7.88 -15.80
N GLY A 266 12.23 -7.10 -16.78
CA GLY A 266 12.71 -7.22 -18.16
C GLY A 266 12.31 -8.53 -18.85
N THR A 267 11.25 -9.20 -18.40
CA THR A 267 10.76 -10.48 -18.92
C THR A 267 9.32 -10.40 -19.41
N ASN A 268 8.88 -11.38 -20.19
CA ASN A 268 7.48 -11.48 -20.65
C ASN A 268 6.68 -12.51 -19.84
N GLU A 269 7.09 -12.80 -18.61
CA GLU A 269 6.38 -13.71 -17.72
C GLU A 269 5.01 -13.12 -17.33
N ASP A 270 3.99 -13.95 -17.27
CA ASP A 270 2.70 -13.57 -16.66
C ASP A 270 2.78 -13.77 -15.14
N ILE A 271 2.98 -12.67 -14.41
CA ILE A 271 3.09 -12.69 -12.95
C ILE A 271 1.75 -12.30 -12.36
N PRO A 272 1.10 -13.19 -11.59
CA PRO A 272 -0.15 -12.87 -10.93
C PRO A 272 -0.04 -11.68 -9.95
N ARG A 273 -1.13 -10.92 -9.83
CA ARG A 273 -1.24 -9.70 -9.00
C ARG A 273 -0.82 -9.92 -7.54
N ASP A 274 -1.07 -11.10 -6.98
CA ASP A 274 -0.70 -11.50 -5.62
C ASP A 274 0.77 -11.89 -5.45
N ARG A 275 1.53 -11.96 -6.55
CA ARG A 275 2.95 -12.32 -6.55
C ARG A 275 3.86 -11.14 -6.90
N MET A 276 3.36 -10.17 -7.66
CA MET A 276 4.15 -9.09 -8.23
C MET A 276 4.92 -8.31 -7.15
N VAL A 277 4.22 -7.81 -6.13
CA VAL A 277 4.81 -6.94 -5.10
C VAL A 277 5.97 -7.62 -4.38
N CYS A 278 5.79 -8.83 -3.88
CA CYS A 278 6.84 -9.49 -3.11
C CYS A 278 7.95 -10.11 -3.96
N ARG A 279 7.68 -10.41 -5.23
CA ARG A 279 8.76 -10.76 -6.19
C ARG A 279 9.64 -9.54 -6.48
N ALA A 280 9.05 -8.37 -6.66
CA ALA A 280 9.80 -7.12 -6.80
C ALA A 280 10.58 -6.78 -5.52
N ALA A 281 9.94 -6.93 -4.35
CA ALA A 281 10.61 -6.74 -3.07
C ALA A 281 11.81 -7.69 -2.90
N LYS A 282 11.66 -8.95 -3.31
CA LYS A 282 12.78 -9.91 -3.28
C LYS A 282 13.90 -9.52 -4.25
N LYS A 283 13.57 -9.07 -5.46
CA LYS A 283 14.56 -8.56 -6.43
C LYS A 283 15.39 -7.44 -5.78
N VAL A 284 14.74 -6.41 -5.26
CA VAL A 284 15.41 -5.25 -4.64
C VAL A 284 16.23 -5.68 -3.42
N HIS A 285 15.68 -6.54 -2.57
CA HIS A 285 16.39 -7.09 -1.42
C HIS A 285 17.68 -7.81 -1.84
N ASP A 286 17.61 -8.66 -2.86
CA ASP A 286 18.75 -9.42 -3.37
C ASP A 286 19.81 -8.48 -4.03
N GLU A 287 19.37 -7.43 -4.76
CA GLU A 287 20.25 -6.40 -5.33
C GLU A 287 21.02 -5.65 -4.22
N VAL A 288 20.34 -5.24 -3.15
CA VAL A 288 20.98 -4.59 -2.00
C VAL A 288 21.97 -5.54 -1.32
N LEU A 289 21.58 -6.79 -1.05
CA LEU A 289 22.46 -7.79 -0.43
C LEU A 289 23.72 -8.08 -1.25
N ALA A 290 23.61 -8.05 -2.58
CA ALA A 290 24.72 -8.30 -3.50
C ALA A 290 25.61 -7.07 -3.72
N SER A 291 25.17 -5.90 -3.28
CA SER A 291 25.84 -4.62 -3.50
C SER A 291 27.02 -4.38 -2.53
N ALA A 292 27.74 -3.28 -2.74
CA ALA A 292 28.74 -2.80 -1.80
C ALA A 292 28.15 -2.24 -0.48
N ARG A 293 26.82 -2.17 -0.36
CA ARG A 293 26.09 -1.65 0.82
C ARG A 293 24.99 -2.61 1.30
N PRO A 294 25.30 -3.87 1.63
CA PRO A 294 24.29 -4.90 1.92
C PRO A 294 23.45 -4.64 3.17
N GLN A 295 23.80 -3.65 3.98
CA GLN A 295 23.10 -3.30 5.23
C GLN A 295 22.03 -2.21 5.05
N LEU A 296 21.90 -1.60 3.86
CA LEU A 296 20.91 -0.56 3.64
C LEU A 296 19.49 -1.12 3.84
N PRO A 297 18.65 -0.46 4.64
CA PRO A 297 17.26 -0.85 4.75
C PRO A 297 16.52 -0.59 3.42
N VAL A 298 15.69 -1.54 3.02
CA VAL A 298 14.82 -1.44 1.85
C VAL A 298 13.44 -0.96 2.29
N ILE A 299 12.96 0.10 1.66
CA ILE A 299 11.63 0.68 1.89
C ILE A 299 10.89 0.72 0.56
N PHE A 300 9.73 0.08 0.49
CA PHE A 300 8.79 0.34 -0.58
C PHE A 300 7.89 1.49 -0.14
N SER A 301 8.22 2.70 -0.61
CA SER A 301 7.53 3.94 -0.21
C SER A 301 6.15 4.09 -0.86
N GLU A 302 5.86 3.25 -1.86
CA GLU A 302 4.51 3.01 -2.39
C GLU A 302 4.31 1.55 -2.78
N TYR A 303 3.14 1.00 -2.42
CA TYR A 303 2.61 -0.23 -3.01
C TYR A 303 1.09 -0.28 -2.89
N ASN A 304 0.44 -0.95 -3.82
CA ASN A 304 -0.95 -1.36 -3.75
C ASN A 304 -1.21 -2.52 -4.73
N ALA A 305 -2.41 -3.08 -4.70
CA ALA A 305 -2.83 -4.09 -5.68
C ALA A 305 -2.98 -3.50 -7.09
N SER A 306 -3.22 -2.19 -7.20
CA SER A 306 -3.35 -1.49 -8.47
C SER A 306 -2.87 -0.04 -8.35
N TYR A 307 -2.23 0.49 -9.41
CA TYR A 307 -2.01 1.92 -9.63
C TYR A 307 -3.15 2.59 -10.41
N ALA A 308 -4.14 1.82 -10.84
CA ALA A 308 -5.32 2.31 -11.57
C ALA A 308 -6.55 2.35 -10.65
N ASN A 309 -7.54 3.15 -11.03
CA ASN A 309 -8.82 3.21 -10.33
C ASN A 309 -9.67 2.00 -10.70
N GLU A 310 -9.54 0.92 -9.95
CA GLU A 310 -10.25 -0.36 -10.14
C GLU A 310 -11.13 -0.67 -8.92
N PRO A 311 -12.45 -0.30 -8.92
CA PRO A 311 -13.34 -0.52 -7.78
C PRO A 311 -13.44 -1.99 -7.32
N ASP A 312 -13.41 -2.92 -8.28
CA ASP A 312 -13.43 -4.36 -7.99
C ASP A 312 -12.13 -4.89 -7.37
N VAL A 313 -11.10 -4.05 -7.31
CA VAL A 313 -9.83 -4.32 -6.64
C VAL A 313 -9.76 -3.54 -5.34
N THR A 314 -9.47 -2.24 -5.42
CA THR A 314 -9.09 -1.40 -4.27
C THR A 314 -10.24 -1.08 -3.31
N ASP A 315 -11.51 -1.10 -3.78
CA ASP A 315 -12.69 -0.87 -2.94
C ASP A 315 -13.34 -2.16 -2.42
N SER A 316 -12.86 -3.32 -2.87
CA SER A 316 -13.55 -4.59 -2.69
C SER A 316 -12.95 -5.48 -1.58
N ILE A 317 -13.67 -6.52 -1.20
CA ILE A 317 -13.22 -7.56 -0.26
C ILE A 317 -11.97 -8.33 -0.75
N PHE A 318 -11.65 -8.25 -2.05
CA PHE A 318 -10.41 -8.81 -2.61
C PHE A 318 -9.17 -8.37 -1.83
N MET A 319 -9.17 -7.13 -1.34
CA MET A 319 -8.02 -6.56 -0.62
C MET A 319 -7.67 -7.31 0.67
N GLY A 320 -8.62 -7.97 1.32
CA GLY A 320 -8.37 -8.74 2.54
C GLY A 320 -7.36 -9.87 2.33
N PRO A 321 -7.67 -10.89 1.52
CA PRO A 321 -6.75 -11.98 1.17
C PRO A 321 -5.47 -11.51 0.51
N TRP A 322 -5.55 -10.50 -0.38
CA TRP A 322 -4.39 -9.97 -1.08
C TRP A 322 -3.37 -9.36 -0.11
N LEU A 323 -3.81 -8.55 0.86
CA LEU A 323 -2.95 -7.97 1.88
C LEU A 323 -2.32 -9.05 2.78
N ALA A 324 -3.12 -10.01 3.24
CA ALA A 324 -2.62 -11.09 4.09
C ALA A 324 -1.52 -11.92 3.40
N ASP A 325 -1.72 -12.24 2.13
CA ASP A 325 -0.75 -13.01 1.35
C ASP A 325 0.50 -12.17 1.01
N THR A 326 0.34 -10.88 0.68
CA THR A 326 1.45 -9.95 0.48
C THR A 326 2.31 -9.84 1.75
N ILE A 327 1.71 -9.65 2.92
CA ILE A 327 2.44 -9.57 4.19
C ILE A 327 3.18 -10.88 4.48
N ARG A 328 2.54 -12.04 4.23
CA ARG A 328 3.18 -13.36 4.39
C ARG A 328 4.41 -13.51 3.52
N GLN A 329 4.34 -13.09 2.26
CA GLN A 329 5.40 -13.26 1.27
C GLN A 329 6.55 -12.26 1.44
N CYS A 330 6.25 -10.99 1.82
CA CYS A 330 7.25 -9.94 1.93
C CYS A 330 8.00 -9.94 3.29
N ASP A 331 7.64 -10.82 4.23
CA ASP A 331 8.29 -10.92 5.54
C ASP A 331 9.79 -11.17 5.43
N GLY A 332 10.58 -10.28 6.03
CA GLY A 332 12.04 -10.33 6.01
C GLY A 332 12.70 -9.72 4.78
N LEU A 333 11.94 -9.21 3.81
CA LEU A 333 12.49 -8.62 2.59
C LEU A 333 12.63 -7.08 2.68
N VAL A 334 11.82 -6.44 3.50
CA VAL A 334 11.74 -4.96 3.57
C VAL A 334 11.73 -4.47 5.01
N LYS A 335 12.19 -3.24 5.23
CA LYS A 335 12.06 -2.52 6.50
C LYS A 335 10.67 -1.92 6.66
N MET A 336 10.13 -1.32 5.60
CA MET A 336 8.77 -0.77 5.54
C MET A 336 8.15 -1.03 4.18
N LEU A 337 6.84 -1.24 4.18
CA LEU A 337 6.01 -1.41 3.00
C LEU A 337 4.83 -0.45 3.14
N SER A 338 4.88 0.69 2.42
CA SER A 338 3.94 1.80 2.56
C SER A 338 2.74 1.64 1.65
N TYR A 339 1.58 1.36 2.21
CA TYR A 339 0.35 1.23 1.44
C TYR A 339 -0.08 2.58 0.85
N TRP A 340 -0.26 2.63 -0.47
CA TRP A 340 -0.75 3.78 -1.21
C TRP A 340 -2.26 3.68 -1.42
N THR A 341 -3.15 4.37 -0.66
CA THR A 341 -2.93 5.38 0.38
C THR A 341 -3.77 5.07 1.63
N PHE A 342 -3.68 5.87 2.70
CA PHE A 342 -4.55 5.65 3.87
C PHE A 342 -5.96 6.24 3.70
N SER A 343 -6.16 7.23 2.81
CA SER A 343 -7.45 7.93 2.63
C SER A 343 -7.68 8.33 1.18
N ASP A 344 -8.95 8.31 0.76
CA ASP A 344 -9.42 8.88 -0.50
C ASP A 344 -9.63 10.41 -0.44
N VAL A 345 -9.13 11.09 0.58
CA VAL A 345 -8.89 12.54 0.52
C VAL A 345 -7.69 12.75 -0.40
N PHE A 346 -7.98 12.80 -1.69
CA PHE A 346 -7.02 12.61 -2.76
C PHE A 346 -7.45 13.40 -3.99
N ASP A 347 -6.53 13.91 -4.81
CA ASP A 347 -6.87 14.76 -5.97
C ASP A 347 -5.93 14.64 -7.17
N GLU A 348 -5.12 13.59 -7.28
CA GLU A 348 -4.24 13.37 -8.43
C GLU A 348 -5.01 13.25 -9.75
N GLN A 349 -6.20 12.61 -9.72
CA GLN A 349 -7.11 12.51 -10.87
C GLN A 349 -8.17 13.62 -10.87
N GLY A 350 -7.99 14.66 -10.06
CA GLY A 350 -8.95 15.74 -9.85
C GLY A 350 -9.87 15.48 -8.66
N VAL A 351 -10.89 16.33 -8.55
CA VAL A 351 -11.87 16.24 -7.46
C VAL A 351 -12.61 14.90 -7.55
N ILE A 352 -12.65 14.17 -6.44
CA ILE A 352 -13.38 12.91 -6.32
C ILE A 352 -14.87 13.15 -6.53
N LYS A 353 -15.47 12.38 -7.44
CA LYS A 353 -16.85 12.59 -7.90
C LYS A 353 -17.88 11.68 -7.20
N LYS A 354 -17.44 10.61 -6.58
CA LYS A 354 -18.30 9.63 -5.87
C LYS A 354 -17.47 8.78 -4.91
N PRO A 355 -18.05 8.22 -3.83
CA PRO A 355 -17.40 7.16 -3.07
C PRO A 355 -17.19 5.91 -3.94
N PHE A 356 -16.23 5.08 -3.56
CA PHE A 356 -15.95 3.80 -4.23
C PHE A 356 -15.75 3.93 -5.75
N TYR A 357 -14.85 4.83 -6.15
CA TYR A 357 -14.46 5.04 -7.54
C TYR A 357 -13.20 4.22 -7.94
N GLY A 358 -12.74 3.33 -7.06
CA GLY A 358 -11.47 2.63 -7.19
C GLY A 358 -10.30 3.44 -6.63
N GLY A 359 -10.54 4.31 -5.67
CA GLY A 359 -9.51 5.08 -4.99
C GLY A 359 -8.57 4.18 -4.19
N PHE A 360 -7.39 4.69 -3.87
CA PHE A 360 -6.32 3.91 -3.24
C PHE A 360 -6.45 3.82 -1.72
N GLY A 361 -7.28 4.67 -1.11
CA GLY A 361 -7.40 4.81 0.34
C GLY A 361 -7.97 3.60 1.06
N LEU A 362 -7.63 3.49 2.34
CA LEU A 362 -8.33 2.59 3.28
C LEU A 362 -9.71 3.16 3.65
N VAL A 363 -9.84 4.47 3.62
CA VAL A 363 -11.05 5.21 3.95
C VAL A 363 -11.55 5.94 2.71
N ALA A 364 -12.75 5.62 2.28
CA ALA A 364 -13.41 6.27 1.14
C ALA A 364 -13.92 7.67 1.48
N GLU A 365 -14.31 8.43 0.45
CA GLU A 365 -15.00 9.72 0.58
C GLU A 365 -16.10 9.66 1.64
N GLY A 366 -16.25 10.74 2.42
CA GLY A 366 -17.22 10.79 3.52
C GLY A 366 -16.79 10.06 4.80
N GLY A 367 -15.56 9.52 4.84
CA GLY A 367 -15.02 8.82 6.00
C GLY A 367 -15.59 7.39 6.15
N VAL A 368 -15.86 6.70 5.04
CA VAL A 368 -16.38 5.32 5.03
C VAL A 368 -15.22 4.34 4.98
N PRO A 369 -15.04 3.45 5.99
CA PRO A 369 -14.03 2.41 5.95
C PRO A 369 -14.28 1.44 4.77
N LYS A 370 -13.22 1.13 4.01
CA LYS A 370 -13.25 0.10 2.97
C LYS A 370 -12.91 -1.28 3.55
N PRO A 371 -13.10 -2.38 2.82
CA PRO A 371 -12.64 -3.69 3.24
C PRO A 371 -11.14 -3.74 3.57
N SER A 372 -10.29 -2.98 2.86
CA SER A 372 -8.87 -2.83 3.16
C SER A 372 -8.59 -2.25 4.57
N TYR A 373 -9.40 -1.29 5.04
CA TYR A 373 -9.34 -0.77 6.41
C TYR A 373 -9.55 -1.88 7.43
N ASN A 374 -10.59 -2.69 7.22
CA ASN A 374 -10.91 -3.82 8.09
C ASN A 374 -9.82 -4.91 8.02
N ALA A 375 -9.23 -5.14 6.86
CA ALA A 375 -8.09 -6.04 6.73
C ALA A 375 -6.90 -5.56 7.57
N PHE A 376 -6.50 -4.30 7.48
CA PHE A 376 -5.44 -3.72 8.32
C PHE A 376 -5.75 -3.84 9.81
N ARG A 377 -7.01 -3.55 10.22
CA ARG A 377 -7.46 -3.72 11.61
C ARG A 377 -7.27 -5.15 12.11
N LEU A 378 -7.59 -6.16 11.30
CA LEU A 378 -7.39 -7.55 11.66
C LEU A 378 -5.91 -7.94 11.66
N LEU A 379 -5.15 -7.50 10.66
CA LEU A 379 -3.71 -7.77 10.54
C LEU A 379 -2.88 -7.11 11.64
N HIS A 380 -3.30 -5.94 12.14
CA HIS A 380 -2.70 -5.30 13.32
C HIS A 380 -2.80 -6.17 14.59
N MET A 381 -3.79 -7.04 14.67
CA MET A 381 -3.96 -7.94 15.80
C MET A 381 -2.96 -9.11 15.82
N LEU A 382 -2.18 -9.34 14.79
CA LEU A 382 -1.15 -10.36 14.75
C LEU A 382 -0.13 -10.18 15.89
N GLY A 383 0.59 -11.24 16.22
CA GLY A 383 1.69 -11.18 17.18
C GLY A 383 3.01 -10.80 16.51
N THR A 384 4.00 -10.42 17.30
CA THR A 384 5.33 -10.02 16.84
C THR A 384 6.32 -11.18 16.68
N GLN A 385 5.83 -12.42 16.81
CA GLN A 385 6.62 -13.64 16.66
C GLN A 385 5.92 -14.57 15.66
N ARG A 386 6.50 -14.74 14.48
CA ARG A 386 5.95 -15.63 13.42
C ARG A 386 6.26 -17.08 13.71
N ILE A 387 5.25 -17.93 13.67
CA ILE A 387 5.36 -19.39 13.78
C ILE A 387 5.41 -19.96 12.36
N PRO A 388 6.35 -20.88 12.06
CA PRO A 388 6.39 -21.53 10.76
C PRO A 388 5.13 -22.38 10.53
N VAL A 389 4.51 -22.21 9.38
CA VAL A 389 3.33 -22.97 8.93
C VAL A 389 3.51 -23.31 7.45
N ASN A 390 3.19 -24.53 7.08
CA ASN A 390 3.21 -24.96 5.67
C ASN A 390 1.81 -24.75 5.05
N SER A 391 1.53 -23.53 4.64
CA SER A 391 0.28 -23.15 3.96
C SER A 391 0.47 -21.83 3.24
N ASP A 392 -0.19 -21.70 2.08
CA ASP A 392 -0.31 -20.44 1.34
C ASP A 392 -1.56 -19.64 1.70
N SER A 393 -2.32 -20.11 2.70
CA SER A 393 -3.59 -19.49 3.12
C SER A 393 -3.64 -19.23 4.64
N VAL A 394 -2.51 -19.41 5.34
CA VAL A 394 -2.43 -19.22 6.79
C VAL A 394 -1.10 -18.54 7.16
N LEU A 395 -1.20 -17.49 7.96
CA LEU A 395 -0.07 -16.88 8.66
C LEU A 395 -0.32 -16.98 10.16
N ALA A 396 0.58 -17.62 10.89
CA ALA A 396 0.46 -17.85 12.33
C ALA A 396 1.51 -17.05 13.11
N THR A 397 1.07 -16.43 14.19
CA THR A 397 1.93 -15.64 15.08
C THR A 397 1.65 -15.93 16.55
N ARG A 398 2.60 -15.57 17.41
CA ARG A 398 2.48 -15.61 18.87
C ARG A 398 2.64 -14.21 19.43
N ARG A 399 1.75 -13.82 20.35
CA ARG A 399 1.85 -12.59 21.13
C ARG A 399 2.70 -12.80 22.39
N ALA A 400 3.09 -11.69 23.02
CA ALA A 400 3.86 -11.69 24.27
C ALA A 400 3.12 -12.37 25.43
N ASP A 401 1.79 -12.37 25.46
CA ASP A 401 0.94 -13.06 26.44
C ASP A 401 0.83 -14.58 26.19
N GLY A 402 1.49 -15.09 25.14
CA GLY A 402 1.47 -16.49 24.73
C GLY A 402 0.26 -16.88 23.88
N SER A 403 -0.69 -16.00 23.62
CA SER A 403 -1.81 -16.27 22.71
C SER A 403 -1.32 -16.47 21.29
N LEU A 404 -1.98 -17.39 20.56
CA LEU A 404 -1.74 -17.59 19.12
C LEU A 404 -2.74 -16.77 18.34
N VAL A 405 -2.26 -16.07 17.33
CA VAL A 405 -3.10 -15.30 16.42
C VAL A 405 -2.78 -15.71 14.99
N LEU A 406 -3.80 -16.17 14.31
CA LEU A 406 -3.68 -16.63 12.93
C LEU A 406 -4.58 -15.81 12.04
N VAL A 407 -4.07 -15.42 10.89
CA VAL A 407 -4.90 -14.93 9.79
C VAL A 407 -5.01 -16.06 8.75
N VAL A 408 -6.23 -16.28 8.27
CA VAL A 408 -6.59 -17.36 7.35
C VAL A 408 -7.41 -16.75 6.22
N TRP A 409 -7.08 -17.06 4.98
CA TRP A 409 -7.74 -16.43 3.84
C TRP A 409 -8.03 -17.39 2.69
N ASN A 410 -8.99 -17.00 1.87
CA ASN A 410 -9.34 -17.66 0.62
C ASN A 410 -9.14 -16.66 -0.53
N TYR A 411 -7.98 -16.72 -1.16
CA TYR A 411 -7.64 -15.84 -2.29
C TYR A 411 -8.30 -16.32 -3.59
N SER A 412 -8.82 -15.40 -4.36
CA SER A 412 -9.12 -15.55 -5.79
C SER A 412 -8.93 -14.20 -6.48
N ALA A 413 -8.48 -14.22 -7.74
CA ALA A 413 -8.23 -13.01 -8.51
C ALA A 413 -9.50 -12.13 -8.60
N PRO A 414 -9.36 -10.81 -8.78
CA PRO A 414 -10.49 -9.88 -8.75
C PRO A 414 -11.60 -10.25 -9.74
N GLU A 415 -11.22 -10.63 -10.96
CA GLU A 415 -12.09 -11.00 -12.08
C GLU A 415 -12.71 -12.40 -11.94
N GLN A 416 -12.25 -13.19 -10.97
CA GLN A 416 -12.76 -14.55 -10.74
C GLN A 416 -13.79 -14.54 -9.61
N PRO A 417 -14.91 -15.26 -9.74
CA PRO A 417 -15.89 -15.40 -8.67
C PRO A 417 -15.32 -16.13 -7.45
N GLY A 418 -14.36 -17.05 -7.68
CA GLY A 418 -13.80 -17.92 -6.66
C GLY A 418 -14.80 -18.99 -6.17
N THR A 419 -14.33 -19.89 -5.32
CA THR A 419 -15.13 -20.93 -4.68
C THR A 419 -14.88 -20.93 -3.17
N PRO A 420 -15.84 -21.33 -2.34
CA PRO A 420 -15.61 -21.52 -0.91
C PRO A 420 -14.48 -22.52 -0.66
N LYS A 421 -13.68 -22.27 0.39
CA LYS A 421 -12.58 -23.12 0.81
C LYS A 421 -12.79 -23.56 2.25
N GLU A 422 -12.52 -24.83 2.54
CA GLU A 422 -12.53 -25.36 3.89
C GLU A 422 -11.10 -25.55 4.39
N ILE A 423 -10.76 -24.99 5.55
CA ILE A 423 -9.44 -25.09 6.19
C ILE A 423 -9.62 -25.64 7.60
N SER A 424 -8.90 -26.72 7.89
CA SER A 424 -8.84 -27.35 9.20
C SER A 424 -7.51 -27.01 9.88
N LEU A 425 -7.54 -26.14 10.86
CA LEU A 425 -6.41 -25.79 11.72
C LEU A 425 -6.28 -26.86 12.82
N GLN A 426 -5.13 -27.53 12.88
CA GLN A 426 -4.80 -28.52 13.90
C GLN A 426 -3.66 -27.98 14.74
N PHE A 427 -3.82 -27.96 16.07
CA PHE A 427 -2.85 -27.37 16.98
C PHE A 427 -2.17 -28.44 17.79
N ASP A 428 -0.86 -28.61 17.58
CA ASP A 428 -0.01 -29.45 18.40
C ASP A 428 0.55 -28.66 19.59
N GLY A 429 0.69 -29.34 20.73
CA GLY A 429 1.32 -28.77 21.92
C GLY A 429 0.48 -27.74 22.71
N LEU A 430 -0.79 -27.51 22.37
CA LEU A 430 -1.70 -26.72 23.20
C LEU A 430 -1.99 -27.42 24.53
N LYS A 431 -1.90 -26.68 25.64
CA LYS A 431 -2.20 -27.20 26.98
C LYS A 431 -3.52 -26.62 27.50
N GLY A 432 -4.30 -27.47 28.18
CA GLY A 432 -5.54 -27.06 28.83
C GLY A 432 -6.73 -26.85 27.88
N LYS A 433 -7.83 -26.39 28.43
CA LYS A 433 -9.02 -26.01 27.65
C LYS A 433 -8.74 -24.68 26.98
N LYS A 434 -8.79 -24.65 25.65
CA LYS A 434 -8.57 -23.47 24.83
C LYS A 434 -9.88 -23.03 24.19
N HIS A 435 -10.02 -21.73 24.00
CA HIS A 435 -11.11 -21.14 23.23
C HIS A 435 -10.55 -20.34 22.05
N ALA A 436 -11.33 -20.24 20.99
CA ALA A 436 -11.01 -19.40 19.84
C ALA A 436 -11.99 -18.25 19.72
N THR A 437 -11.47 -17.09 19.36
CA THR A 437 -12.26 -15.92 18.95
C THR A 437 -11.99 -15.68 17.47
N ILE A 438 -13.04 -15.64 16.65
CA ILE A 438 -12.94 -15.57 15.20
C ILE A 438 -13.58 -14.27 14.70
N TYR A 439 -12.81 -13.47 13.99
CA TYR A 439 -13.29 -12.28 13.28
C TYR A 439 -13.37 -12.59 11.79
N SER A 440 -14.37 -12.07 11.10
CA SER A 440 -14.62 -12.32 9.67
C SER A 440 -14.73 -11.03 8.89
N LEU A 441 -14.08 -11.00 7.73
CA LEU A 441 -14.21 -10.01 6.66
C LEU A 441 -14.49 -10.78 5.39
N ASP A 442 -15.67 -10.57 4.79
CA ASP A 442 -16.14 -11.28 3.59
C ASP A 442 -17.25 -10.49 2.88
N ALA A 443 -17.92 -11.10 1.91
CA ALA A 443 -18.95 -10.43 1.12
C ALA A 443 -20.08 -9.82 1.98
N ASP A 444 -20.41 -10.47 3.10
CA ASP A 444 -21.53 -10.10 3.98
C ASP A 444 -21.09 -9.30 5.21
N HIS A 445 -19.76 -9.21 5.47
CA HIS A 445 -19.24 -8.65 6.70
C HIS A 445 -18.10 -7.64 6.45
N GLY A 446 -18.30 -6.40 6.91
CA GLY A 446 -17.30 -5.34 6.76
C GLY A 446 -17.12 -4.82 5.34
N ASN A 447 -18.14 -4.94 4.51
CA ASN A 447 -18.14 -4.66 3.07
C ASN A 447 -19.09 -3.51 2.71
N ALA A 448 -18.63 -2.27 2.88
CA ALA A 448 -19.42 -1.09 2.53
C ALA A 448 -19.71 -0.97 1.02
N LEU A 449 -18.85 -1.53 0.15
CA LEU A 449 -19.07 -1.50 -1.30
C LEU A 449 -20.36 -2.25 -1.69
N ALA A 450 -20.64 -3.38 -1.06
CA ALA A 450 -21.90 -4.12 -1.30
C ALA A 450 -23.11 -3.29 -0.90
N ALA A 451 -23.07 -2.60 0.24
CA ALA A 451 -24.13 -1.71 0.68
C ALA A 451 -24.31 -0.52 -0.26
N TYR A 452 -23.20 0.06 -0.74
CA TYR A 452 -23.22 1.14 -1.73
C TYR A 452 -23.90 0.71 -3.04
N ALA A 453 -23.55 -0.47 -3.55
CA ALA A 453 -24.21 -1.04 -4.73
C ALA A 453 -25.73 -1.27 -4.50
N ALA A 454 -26.11 -1.77 -3.33
CA ALA A 454 -27.51 -1.96 -2.96
C ALA A 454 -28.32 -0.65 -2.88
N MET A 455 -27.66 0.49 -2.60
CA MET A 455 -28.28 1.83 -2.63
C MET A 455 -28.42 2.41 -4.05
N GLY A 456 -27.97 1.70 -5.09
CA GLY A 456 -27.93 2.18 -6.47
C GLY A 456 -26.74 3.06 -6.81
N SER A 457 -25.66 2.97 -6.04
CA SER A 457 -24.38 3.65 -6.26
C SER A 457 -24.52 5.17 -6.46
N PRO A 458 -25.15 5.92 -5.52
CA PRO A 458 -25.37 7.35 -5.67
C PRO A 458 -24.07 8.13 -5.81
N VAL A 459 -24.03 9.09 -6.73
CA VAL A 459 -22.86 9.96 -6.93
C VAL A 459 -22.66 10.84 -5.70
N ASP A 460 -23.74 11.43 -5.19
CA ASP A 460 -23.75 12.28 -4.00
C ASP A 460 -24.61 11.63 -2.91
N PRO A 461 -24.06 10.70 -2.09
CA PRO A 461 -24.84 10.10 -1.01
C PRO A 461 -25.30 11.16 0.00
N THR A 462 -26.54 11.02 0.45
CA THR A 462 -27.08 11.82 1.56
C THR A 462 -26.33 11.47 2.86
N GLN A 463 -26.40 12.36 3.86
CA GLN A 463 -25.83 12.08 5.18
C GLN A 463 -26.35 10.75 5.76
N LYS A 464 -27.64 10.44 5.61
CA LYS A 464 -28.22 9.16 6.05
C LYS A 464 -27.59 7.97 5.33
N GLN A 465 -27.36 8.07 4.02
CA GLN A 465 -26.70 7.01 3.25
C GLN A 465 -25.23 6.82 3.69
N TYR A 466 -24.51 7.91 3.99
CA TYR A 466 -23.17 7.78 4.57
C TYR A 466 -23.16 7.08 5.93
N GLU A 467 -24.13 7.34 6.80
CA GLU A 467 -24.25 6.61 8.08
C GLU A 467 -24.58 5.12 7.86
N GLU A 468 -25.41 4.80 6.89
CA GLU A 468 -25.70 3.40 6.51
C GLU A 468 -24.45 2.70 5.94
N LEU A 469 -23.65 3.39 5.11
CA LEU A 469 -22.38 2.86 4.60
C LEU A 469 -21.36 2.62 5.71
N LYS A 470 -21.21 3.55 6.65
CA LYS A 470 -20.34 3.38 7.82
C LYS A 470 -20.79 2.21 8.70
N ALA A 471 -22.10 2.04 8.88
CA ALA A 471 -22.63 0.90 9.61
C ALA A 471 -22.32 -0.44 8.90
N ALA A 472 -22.46 -0.50 7.58
CA ALA A 472 -22.14 -1.67 6.76
C ALA A 472 -20.63 -1.99 6.73
N ALA A 473 -19.80 -0.99 6.91
CA ALA A 473 -18.34 -1.16 7.02
C ALA A 473 -17.90 -1.82 8.34
N ASN A 474 -18.73 -1.85 9.37
CA ASN A 474 -18.35 -2.44 10.65
C ASN A 474 -18.21 -3.96 10.55
N LEU A 475 -17.15 -4.48 11.19
CA LEU A 475 -17.06 -5.93 11.40
C LEU A 475 -18.12 -6.37 12.41
N PRO A 476 -18.72 -7.57 12.22
CA PRO A 476 -19.64 -8.13 13.21
C PRO A 476 -18.92 -8.46 14.52
N ALA A 477 -19.70 -8.69 15.57
CA ALA A 477 -19.17 -9.28 16.79
C ALA A 477 -18.47 -10.61 16.47
N PRO A 478 -17.29 -10.88 17.07
CA PRO A 478 -16.57 -12.11 16.76
C PRO A 478 -17.31 -13.35 17.26
N GLU A 479 -17.20 -14.44 16.52
CA GLU A 479 -17.64 -15.75 16.93
C GLU A 479 -16.72 -16.28 18.05
N VAL A 480 -17.31 -16.89 19.09
CA VAL A 480 -16.55 -17.49 20.21
C VAL A 480 -16.78 -18.98 20.24
N VAL A 481 -15.72 -19.76 19.93
CA VAL A 481 -15.69 -21.21 20.11
C VAL A 481 -15.12 -21.54 21.47
N ARG A 482 -15.97 -21.96 22.41
CA ARG A 482 -15.63 -22.13 23.84
C ARG A 482 -14.71 -23.31 24.14
N SER A 483 -14.57 -24.27 23.24
CA SER A 483 -13.69 -25.41 23.41
C SER A 483 -13.23 -25.94 22.06
N LEU A 484 -11.90 -26.04 21.89
CA LEU A 484 -11.32 -26.66 20.70
C LEU A 484 -11.33 -28.18 20.86
N ALA A 485 -12.31 -28.83 20.24
CA ALA A 485 -12.43 -30.30 20.28
C ALA A 485 -11.19 -30.97 19.65
N GLY A 486 -10.43 -31.72 20.46
CA GLY A 486 -9.22 -32.41 19.97
C GLY A 486 -8.11 -31.47 19.47
N GLY A 487 -8.10 -30.18 19.92
CA GLY A 487 -7.10 -29.21 19.44
C GLY A 487 -7.30 -28.80 17.99
N LYS A 488 -8.54 -28.87 17.48
CA LYS A 488 -8.86 -28.63 16.05
C LYS A 488 -9.99 -27.62 15.92
N ILE A 489 -9.92 -26.81 14.85
CA ILE A 489 -11.03 -25.99 14.38
C ILE A 489 -11.09 -26.03 12.85
N THR A 490 -12.28 -26.22 12.30
CA THR A 490 -12.51 -26.18 10.86
C THR A 490 -13.25 -24.91 10.51
N LEU A 491 -12.75 -24.18 9.52
CA LEU A 491 -13.26 -22.92 9.04
C LEU A 491 -13.74 -23.07 7.59
N THR A 492 -14.95 -22.62 7.30
CA THR A 492 -15.40 -22.40 5.93
C THR A 492 -15.19 -20.93 5.58
N LEU A 493 -14.43 -20.68 4.53
CA LEU A 493 -14.13 -19.35 4.02
C LEU A 493 -14.82 -19.15 2.68
N PRO A 494 -15.78 -18.22 2.56
CA PRO A 494 -16.26 -17.79 1.25
C PRO A 494 -15.12 -17.35 0.34
N ALA A 495 -15.35 -17.21 -0.94
CA ALA A 495 -14.38 -16.62 -1.86
C ALA A 495 -14.01 -15.20 -1.39
N LYS A 496 -12.73 -14.85 -1.51
CA LYS A 496 -12.19 -13.55 -1.11
C LYS A 496 -12.39 -13.20 0.38
N ALA A 497 -12.59 -14.20 1.24
CA ALA A 497 -12.71 -14.00 2.69
C ALA A 497 -11.37 -13.95 3.40
N LEU A 498 -11.33 -13.16 4.48
CA LEU A 498 -10.25 -13.11 5.47
C LEU A 498 -10.84 -13.38 6.85
N LYS A 499 -10.26 -14.32 7.60
CA LYS A 499 -10.60 -14.55 9.00
C LYS A 499 -9.40 -14.40 9.89
N LEU A 500 -9.58 -13.79 11.05
CA LEU A 500 -8.58 -13.77 12.11
C LEU A 500 -9.04 -14.68 13.25
N VAL A 501 -8.17 -15.56 13.70
CA VAL A 501 -8.42 -16.53 14.78
C VAL A 501 -7.46 -16.28 15.92
N VAL A 502 -8.00 -15.97 17.10
CA VAL A 502 -7.23 -15.76 18.35
C VAL A 502 -7.46 -16.95 19.26
N ILE A 503 -6.41 -17.67 19.61
CA ILE A 503 -6.44 -18.82 20.52
C ILE A 503 -5.87 -18.42 21.90
N ARG A 504 -6.66 -18.62 22.95
CA ARG A 504 -6.27 -18.32 24.34
C ARG A 504 -6.44 -19.50 25.26
#